data_5436a1524c820ffb899a8325db386bf5
#
_entry.id   5436a1524c820ffb899a8325db386bf5
#
_cell.length_a   1.000
_cell.length_b   1.000
_cell.length_c   1.000
_cell.angle_alpha   90.00
_cell.angle_beta   90.00
_cell.angle_gamma   90.00
#
_symmetry.space_group_name_H-M   'P 1'
#
loop_
_entity.id
_entity.type
_entity.pdbx_description
1 polymer ?
#
loop_
_entity_poly.entity_id
_entity_poly.type
_entity_poly.pdbx_seq_one_letter_code
_entity_poly.pdbx_strand_id
1 'polypeptide(L)'
;MNKSVRRTAIIAAGAALAASGTIGVAVASQGNPARAAGTLRYYAFDINNGTSDPGFIPVAGTNPGSFAQGDELIINDQITVIHKRGSGYPIVGFDSGVCTLTRVPERNAEQTLGNCVVTAVWKHGSLTIQGVVRFKNQKPQSAVLAVTSGTGSFDGAAGVVDVAFTKNYKILTFRLT
;
A
#
# COMPACT_ATOMS: atom_id res chain seq x y z
N MET A 1 60.36 -6.45 -17.98
CA MET A 1 59.85 -7.36 -19.03
C MET A 1 58.34 -7.11 -19.16
N ASN A 2 57.97 -6.30 -20.16
CA ASN A 2 56.57 -5.92 -20.45
C ASN A 2 55.99 -6.86 -21.51
N LYS A 3 54.96 -7.62 -21.19
CA LYS A 3 54.20 -8.38 -22.18
C LYS A 3 52.92 -7.61 -22.52
N SER A 4 52.95 -6.95 -23.67
CA SER A 4 51.82 -6.35 -24.35
C SER A 4 50.91 -7.46 -24.90
N VAL A 5 49.66 -7.50 -24.48
CA VAL A 5 48.62 -8.35 -25.06
C VAL A 5 47.82 -7.52 -26.06
N ARG A 6 48.05 -7.79 -27.34
CA ARG A 6 47.27 -7.22 -28.45
C ARG A 6 45.91 -7.91 -28.50
N ARG A 7 44.84 -7.14 -28.36
CA ARG A 7 43.46 -7.58 -28.65
C ARG A 7 43.16 -7.36 -30.13
N THR A 8 42.97 -8.44 -30.84
CA THR A 8 42.51 -8.44 -32.23
C THR A 8 41.01 -8.27 -32.26
N ALA A 9 40.53 -7.19 -32.86
CA ALA A 9 39.11 -6.98 -33.15
C ALA A 9 38.75 -7.68 -34.46
N ILE A 10 37.85 -8.64 -34.41
CA ILE A 10 37.25 -9.29 -35.58
C ILE A 10 35.96 -8.53 -35.92
N ILE A 11 35.98 -7.80 -37.00
CA ILE A 11 34.79 -7.19 -37.60
C ILE A 11 34.21 -8.23 -38.56
N ALA A 12 33.08 -8.83 -38.20
CA ALA A 12 32.28 -9.64 -39.10
C ALA A 12 31.22 -8.78 -39.74
N ALA A 13 31.39 -8.47 -41.02
CA ALA A 13 30.35 -7.91 -41.87
C ALA A 13 29.38 -9.05 -42.26
N GLY A 14 28.18 -9.01 -41.78
CA GLY A 14 27.10 -9.94 -42.14
C GLY A 14 26.04 -9.25 -42.95
N ALA A 15 25.79 -9.80 -44.14
CA ALA A 15 24.90 -9.28 -45.19
C ALA A 15 23.42 -9.21 -44.76
N ALA A 16 22.75 -8.16 -45.23
CA ALA A 16 21.32 -7.97 -45.13
C ALA A 16 20.60 -8.97 -46.02
N LEU A 17 19.74 -9.79 -45.43
CA LEU A 17 18.68 -10.52 -46.14
C LEU A 17 17.35 -9.89 -45.68
N ALA A 18 16.76 -9.10 -46.58
CA ALA A 18 15.42 -8.62 -46.42
C ALA A 18 14.46 -9.78 -46.71
N ALA A 19 13.99 -10.44 -45.68
CA ALA A 19 12.82 -11.29 -45.73
C ALA A 19 11.67 -10.54 -45.02
N SER A 20 10.73 -10.04 -45.84
CA SER A 20 9.45 -9.49 -45.38
C SER A 20 8.55 -10.59 -44.85
N GLY A 21 8.91 -11.12 -43.67
CA GLY A 21 8.05 -11.96 -42.89
C GLY A 21 7.35 -11.09 -41.85
N THR A 22 6.06 -10.86 -42.02
CA THR A 22 5.19 -10.36 -40.95
C THR A 22 5.25 -11.37 -39.80
N ILE A 23 6.12 -11.10 -38.84
CA ILE A 23 6.09 -11.79 -37.57
C ILE A 23 4.81 -11.28 -36.87
N GLY A 24 3.72 -12.02 -37.08
CA GLY A 24 2.55 -11.88 -36.23
C GLY A 24 2.99 -12.25 -34.83
N VAL A 25 3.30 -11.24 -34.01
CA VAL A 25 3.37 -11.43 -32.57
C VAL A 25 1.95 -11.80 -32.17
N ALA A 26 1.70 -13.10 -32.01
CA ALA A 26 0.55 -13.57 -31.27
C ALA A 26 0.78 -13.07 -29.84
N VAL A 27 0.26 -11.89 -29.55
CA VAL A 27 -0.01 -11.49 -28.18
C VAL A 27 -1.02 -12.53 -27.71
N ALA A 28 -0.52 -13.57 -27.04
CA ALA A 28 -1.38 -14.41 -26.23
C ALA A 28 -2.11 -13.40 -25.35
N SER A 29 -3.39 -13.18 -25.61
CA SER A 29 -4.27 -12.53 -24.66
C SER A 29 -4.28 -13.45 -23.46
N GLN A 30 -3.37 -13.23 -22.54
CA GLN A 30 -3.47 -13.77 -21.19
C GLN A 30 -4.83 -13.26 -20.75
N GLY A 31 -5.80 -14.17 -20.67
CA GLY A 31 -7.13 -13.86 -20.22
C GLY A 31 -6.95 -13.07 -18.93
N ASN A 32 -7.35 -11.80 -18.94
CA ASN A 32 -7.28 -10.96 -17.75
C ASN A 32 -7.90 -11.78 -16.63
N PRO A 33 -7.14 -12.12 -15.55
CA PRO A 33 -7.76 -12.72 -14.40
C PRO A 33 -8.93 -11.81 -14.05
N ALA A 34 -10.12 -12.39 -13.87
CA ALA A 34 -11.33 -11.61 -13.62
C ALA A 34 -10.99 -10.61 -12.53
N ARG A 35 -10.94 -9.31 -12.88
CA ARG A 35 -10.63 -8.25 -11.93
C ARG A 35 -11.55 -8.43 -10.75
N ALA A 36 -11.01 -8.39 -9.54
CA ALA A 36 -11.82 -8.39 -8.33
C ALA A 36 -12.63 -7.09 -8.32
N ALA A 37 -13.81 -7.13 -8.96
CA ALA A 37 -14.76 -6.02 -8.94
C ALA A 37 -15.78 -6.26 -7.84
N GLY A 38 -16.19 -5.21 -7.15
CA GLY A 38 -17.22 -5.31 -6.11
C GLY A 38 -16.85 -4.61 -4.81
N THR A 39 -17.68 -4.87 -3.80
CA THR A 39 -17.47 -4.30 -2.46
C THR A 39 -17.00 -5.39 -1.50
N LEU A 40 -15.84 -5.15 -0.89
CA LEU A 40 -15.27 -6.00 0.16
C LEU A 40 -15.24 -5.21 1.47
N ARG A 41 -15.66 -5.82 2.56
CA ARG A 41 -15.66 -5.19 3.87
C ARG A 41 -14.89 -6.01 4.89
N TYR A 42 -13.94 -5.36 5.55
CA TYR A 42 -13.08 -5.96 6.56
C TYR A 42 -12.99 -5.09 7.82
N TYR A 43 -12.50 -5.69 8.89
CA TYR A 43 -12.23 -5.03 10.16
C TYR A 43 -10.75 -5.23 10.48
N ALA A 44 -10.05 -4.12 10.77
CA ALA A 44 -8.63 -4.13 11.07
C ALA A 44 -8.39 -3.75 12.53
N PHE A 45 -7.60 -4.55 13.24
CA PHE A 45 -7.29 -4.40 14.66
C PHE A 45 -5.79 -4.27 14.84
N ASP A 46 -5.34 -3.25 15.55
CA ASP A 46 -3.92 -3.06 15.88
C ASP A 46 -3.36 -4.29 16.61
N ILE A 47 -2.22 -4.79 16.13
CA ILE A 47 -1.57 -5.99 16.69
C ILE A 47 -0.95 -5.69 18.06
N ASN A 48 -0.41 -4.48 18.24
CA ASN A 48 0.44 -4.16 19.38
C ASN A 48 -0.36 -3.82 20.64
N ASN A 49 -1.46 -3.11 20.52
CA ASN A 49 -2.18 -2.57 21.68
C ASN A 49 -3.67 -2.93 21.76
N GLY A 50 -4.23 -3.58 20.74
CA GLY A 50 -5.67 -3.81 20.69
C GLY A 50 -6.49 -2.54 20.56
N THR A 51 -5.86 -1.44 20.26
CA THR A 51 -6.44 -0.14 19.97
C THR A 51 -6.21 0.17 18.49
N SER A 52 -6.98 1.07 17.94
CA SER A 52 -6.79 1.55 16.57
C SER A 52 -5.71 2.65 16.48
N ASP A 53 -4.92 2.81 17.51
CA ASP A 53 -3.86 3.83 17.53
C ASP A 53 -2.63 3.29 16.78
N PRO A 54 -2.22 3.92 15.69
CA PRO A 54 -0.99 3.57 14.99
C PRO A 54 0.22 3.80 15.90
N GLY A 55 1.24 2.95 15.79
CA GLY A 55 2.53 3.19 16.43
C GLY A 55 3.08 4.54 15.98
N PHE A 56 3.50 5.39 16.91
CA PHE A 56 4.01 6.71 16.63
C PHE A 56 5.54 6.74 16.66
N ILE A 57 6.17 7.17 15.58
CA ILE A 57 7.61 7.41 15.50
C ILE A 57 7.84 8.91 15.34
N PRO A 58 8.27 9.62 16.40
CA PRO A 58 8.53 11.05 16.31
C PRO A 58 9.82 11.30 15.50
N VAL A 59 9.84 12.41 14.77
CA VAL A 59 11.07 12.96 14.22
C VAL A 59 12.02 13.34 15.38
N ALA A 60 13.32 13.06 15.21
CA ALA A 60 14.31 13.37 16.23
C ALA A 60 14.23 14.87 16.65
N GLY A 61 14.11 15.12 17.96
CA GLY A 61 14.03 16.46 18.52
C GLY A 61 12.62 17.00 18.78
N THR A 62 11.57 16.24 18.44
CA THR A 62 10.19 16.62 18.79
C THR A 62 9.81 16.09 20.18
N ASN A 63 8.89 16.79 20.85
CA ASN A 63 8.40 16.35 22.15
C ASN A 63 7.55 15.08 22.00
N PRO A 64 7.81 14.01 22.79
CA PRO A 64 6.93 12.86 22.84
C PRO A 64 5.50 13.30 23.18
N GLY A 65 4.54 12.87 22.35
CA GLY A 65 3.12 13.15 22.59
C GLY A 65 2.53 14.36 21.85
N SER A 66 3.33 15.07 21.06
CA SER A 66 2.82 16.10 20.13
C SER A 66 3.22 15.76 18.69
N PHE A 67 2.29 15.91 17.76
CA PHE A 67 2.57 15.74 16.34
C PHE A 67 3.50 16.84 15.81
N ALA A 68 4.48 16.47 15.00
CA ALA A 68 5.31 17.36 14.22
C ALA A 68 5.30 16.96 12.74
N GLN A 69 5.60 17.91 11.87
CA GLN A 69 5.74 17.63 10.44
C GLN A 69 6.94 16.68 10.23
N GLY A 70 6.71 15.61 9.46
CA GLY A 70 7.69 14.56 9.22
C GLY A 70 7.56 13.37 10.18
N ASP A 71 6.77 13.46 11.26
CA ASP A 71 6.49 12.31 12.11
C ASP A 71 5.81 11.18 11.33
N GLU A 72 6.10 9.96 11.70
CA GLU A 72 5.53 8.76 11.09
C GLU A 72 4.63 8.01 12.06
N LEU A 73 3.48 7.60 11.57
CA LEU A 73 2.54 6.73 12.25
C LEU A 73 2.59 5.37 11.59
N ILE A 74 3.05 4.38 12.31
CA ILE A 74 3.16 3.00 11.81
C ILE A 74 1.81 2.30 11.96
N ILE A 75 1.35 1.71 10.86
CA ILE A 75 0.13 0.92 10.80
C ILE A 75 0.54 -0.54 10.73
N ASN A 76 -0.04 -1.37 11.61
CA ASN A 76 0.18 -2.81 11.61
C ASN A 76 -1.00 -3.51 12.27
N ASP A 77 -1.95 -3.96 11.46
CA ASP A 77 -3.20 -4.52 11.94
C ASP A 77 -3.41 -5.98 11.49
N GLN A 78 -4.22 -6.70 12.26
CA GLN A 78 -4.84 -7.96 11.85
C GLN A 78 -6.18 -7.68 11.18
N ILE A 79 -6.40 -8.27 10.02
CA ILE A 79 -7.64 -8.13 9.24
C ILE A 79 -8.54 -9.33 9.51
N THR A 80 -9.83 -9.06 9.82
CA THR A 80 -10.87 -10.06 10.00
C THR A 80 -12.11 -9.71 9.19
N VAL A 81 -12.99 -10.67 8.98
CA VAL A 81 -14.31 -10.45 8.35
C VAL A 81 -15.39 -10.13 9.36
N ILE A 82 -15.09 -10.17 10.66
CA ILE A 82 -16.03 -9.98 11.77
C ILE A 82 -15.53 -8.86 12.67
N HIS A 83 -16.43 -8.02 13.18
CA HIS A 83 -16.10 -6.86 14.02
C HIS A 83 -15.78 -7.21 15.48
N LYS A 84 -15.47 -8.46 15.80
CA LYS A 84 -15.11 -8.90 17.15
C LYS A 84 -13.68 -9.40 17.15
N ARG A 85 -12.92 -9.00 18.16
CA ARG A 85 -11.60 -9.56 18.48
C ARG A 85 -11.78 -10.64 19.53
N GLY A 86 -11.14 -11.79 19.39
CA GLY A 86 -11.14 -12.86 20.39
C GLY A 86 -10.56 -14.16 19.84
N SER A 87 -10.22 -15.08 20.72
CA SER A 87 -9.79 -16.42 20.34
C SER A 87 -10.94 -17.13 19.62
N GLY A 88 -10.77 -17.42 18.33
CA GLY A 88 -11.76 -18.12 17.51
C GLY A 88 -12.28 -17.35 16.28
N TYR A 89 -11.91 -16.08 16.11
CA TYR A 89 -12.22 -15.37 14.85
C TYR A 89 -11.09 -15.53 13.85
N PRO A 90 -11.36 -15.96 12.62
CA PRO A 90 -10.31 -16.16 11.64
C PRO A 90 -9.69 -14.83 11.25
N ILE A 91 -8.39 -14.69 11.51
CA ILE A 91 -7.58 -13.66 10.87
C ILE A 91 -7.49 -14.07 9.40
N VAL A 92 -7.92 -13.19 8.51
CA VAL A 92 -7.92 -13.45 7.06
C VAL A 92 -6.79 -12.71 6.35
N GLY A 93 -6.11 -11.77 7.03
CA GLY A 93 -5.01 -11.00 6.49
C GLY A 93 -4.38 -10.07 7.52
N PHE A 94 -3.47 -9.26 7.02
CA PHE A 94 -2.80 -8.22 7.80
C PHE A 94 -2.72 -6.95 6.94
N ASP A 95 -2.68 -5.79 7.56
CA ASP A 95 -2.22 -4.59 6.86
C ASP A 95 -0.97 -4.03 7.53
N SER A 96 -0.15 -3.38 6.73
CA SER A 96 1.08 -2.73 7.17
C SER A 96 1.32 -1.48 6.33
N GLY A 97 1.76 -0.42 6.97
CA GLY A 97 2.01 0.83 6.27
C GLY A 97 2.48 1.95 7.16
N VAL A 98 2.59 3.12 6.56
CA VAL A 98 3.02 4.33 7.23
C VAL A 98 2.16 5.52 6.79
N CYS A 99 1.88 6.41 7.74
CA CYS A 99 1.37 7.74 7.49
C CYS A 99 2.41 8.77 7.91
N THR A 100 2.98 9.50 6.96
CA THR A 100 3.89 10.61 7.26
C THR A 100 3.09 11.90 7.42
N LEU A 101 3.26 12.61 8.54
CA LEU A 101 2.59 13.87 8.79
C LEU A 101 3.19 14.97 7.91
N THR A 102 2.43 15.41 6.92
CA THR A 102 2.88 16.39 5.92
C THR A 102 2.49 17.81 6.27
N ARG A 103 1.54 17.98 7.18
CA ARG A 103 1.10 19.29 7.69
C ARG A 103 0.67 19.16 9.14
N VAL A 104 1.33 19.92 10.03
CA VAL A 104 0.98 20.02 11.44
C VAL A 104 0.97 21.50 11.80
N PRO A 105 -0.21 22.19 11.82
CA PRO A 105 -0.30 23.60 12.17
C PRO A 105 -0.03 23.83 13.65
N GLU A 106 0.71 24.89 13.98
CA GLU A 106 1.08 25.23 15.36
C GLU A 106 -0.12 25.48 16.28
N ARG A 107 -1.24 25.98 15.75
CA ARG A 107 -2.39 26.46 16.55
C ARG A 107 -3.70 25.72 16.32
N ASN A 108 -3.74 24.76 15.40
CA ASN A 108 -4.98 24.06 15.07
C ASN A 108 -4.73 22.59 14.70
N ALA A 109 -4.74 21.73 15.72
CA ALA A 109 -4.58 20.28 15.54
C ALA A 109 -5.68 19.64 14.64
N GLU A 110 -6.78 20.35 14.38
CA GLU A 110 -7.86 19.88 13.49
C GLU A 110 -7.45 19.86 12.00
N GLN A 111 -6.36 20.54 11.65
CA GLN A 111 -5.86 20.62 10.27
C GLN A 111 -4.59 19.80 10.03
N THR A 112 -4.23 18.91 10.93
CA THR A 112 -3.12 17.99 10.72
C THR A 112 -3.46 17.01 9.59
N LEU A 113 -2.53 16.84 8.64
CA LEU A 113 -2.65 15.95 7.50
C LEU A 113 -1.51 14.96 7.49
N GLY A 114 -1.83 13.69 7.25
CA GLY A 114 -0.86 12.63 7.00
C GLY A 114 -1.06 12.03 5.62
N ASN A 115 0.02 11.83 4.88
CA ASN A 115 0.01 11.04 3.66
C ASN A 115 0.28 9.58 4.02
N CYS A 116 -0.67 8.70 3.76
CA CYS A 116 -0.62 7.31 4.16
C CYS A 116 -0.41 6.41 2.95
N VAL A 117 0.46 5.42 3.11
CA VAL A 117 0.61 4.28 2.20
C VAL A 117 0.50 3.01 3.02
N VAL A 118 -0.47 2.17 2.69
CA VAL A 118 -0.77 0.94 3.44
C VAL A 118 -0.99 -0.19 2.46
N THR A 119 -0.43 -1.35 2.74
CA THR A 119 -0.67 -2.59 1.99
C THR A 119 -1.42 -3.58 2.86
N ALA A 120 -2.61 -3.95 2.42
CA ALA A 120 -3.38 -5.02 3.01
C ALA A 120 -3.09 -6.33 2.27
N VAL A 121 -2.76 -7.39 3.02
CA VAL A 121 -2.28 -8.68 2.50
C VAL A 121 -3.20 -9.79 2.97
N TRP A 122 -3.68 -10.59 2.02
CA TRP A 122 -4.47 -11.80 2.25
C TRP A 122 -3.77 -13.01 1.65
N LYS A 123 -4.25 -14.21 1.94
CA LYS A 123 -3.70 -15.47 1.41
C LYS A 123 -3.55 -15.47 -0.13
N HIS A 124 -4.44 -14.79 -0.84
CA HIS A 124 -4.54 -14.87 -2.31
C HIS A 124 -4.09 -13.60 -3.04
N GLY A 125 -3.52 -12.65 -2.34
CA GLY A 125 -3.04 -11.40 -2.94
C GLY A 125 -3.02 -10.24 -1.97
N SER A 126 -2.70 -9.06 -2.49
CA SER A 126 -2.62 -7.83 -1.70
C SER A 126 -3.23 -6.65 -2.45
N LEU A 127 -3.61 -5.61 -1.70
CA LEU A 127 -4.00 -4.31 -2.21
C LEU A 127 -3.16 -3.23 -1.54
N THR A 128 -2.59 -2.34 -2.33
CA THR A 128 -1.95 -1.13 -1.80
C THR A 128 -2.93 0.03 -1.92
N ILE A 129 -3.06 0.77 -0.85
CA ILE A 129 -3.94 1.94 -0.72
C ILE A 129 -3.10 3.16 -0.34
N GLN A 130 -3.47 4.30 -0.88
CA GLN A 130 -2.75 5.55 -0.64
C GLN A 130 -3.71 6.74 -0.60
N GLY A 131 -3.38 7.72 0.23
CA GLY A 131 -4.09 8.98 0.27
C GLY A 131 -3.84 9.78 1.53
N VAL A 132 -4.60 10.86 1.68
CA VAL A 132 -4.45 11.79 2.80
C VAL A 132 -5.49 11.48 3.87
N VAL A 133 -5.02 11.30 5.10
CA VAL A 133 -5.84 11.20 6.30
C VAL A 133 -5.76 12.51 7.08
N ARG A 134 -6.89 13.01 7.54
CA ARG A 134 -6.97 14.16 8.45
C ARG A 134 -6.92 13.67 9.89
N PHE A 135 -6.28 14.44 10.74
CA PHE A 135 -6.24 14.20 12.17
C PHE A 135 -6.88 15.37 12.91
N LYS A 136 -7.70 15.04 13.88
CA LYS A 136 -8.31 16.00 14.82
C LYS A 136 -7.93 15.57 16.24
N ASN A 137 -7.30 16.47 17.00
CA ASN A 137 -6.79 16.14 18.35
C ASN A 137 -5.98 14.84 18.36
N GLN A 138 -5.04 14.72 17.39
CA GLN A 138 -4.17 13.54 17.19
C GLN A 138 -4.90 12.23 16.84
N LYS A 139 -6.20 12.27 16.58
CA LYS A 139 -6.98 11.09 16.18
C LYS A 139 -7.30 11.13 14.70
N PRO A 140 -7.08 10.02 13.96
CA PRO A 140 -7.42 9.94 12.55
C PRO A 140 -8.92 10.08 12.37
N GLN A 141 -9.30 10.80 11.32
CA GLN A 141 -10.69 10.94 10.88
C GLN A 141 -10.95 9.98 9.72
N SER A 142 -12.20 9.56 9.56
CA SER A 142 -12.60 8.73 8.42
C SER A 142 -12.13 9.36 7.10
N ALA A 143 -11.62 8.51 6.21
CA ALA A 143 -11.01 8.92 4.95
C ALA A 143 -11.42 8.00 3.80
N VAL A 144 -11.33 8.52 2.59
CA VAL A 144 -11.40 7.74 1.36
C VAL A 144 -10.01 7.75 0.74
N LEU A 145 -9.43 6.56 0.56
CA LEU A 145 -8.11 6.39 0.00
C LEU A 145 -8.20 5.66 -1.34
N ALA A 146 -7.29 5.94 -2.26
CA ALA A 146 -7.21 5.27 -3.55
C ALA A 146 -6.60 3.87 -3.40
N VAL A 147 -7.15 2.89 -4.11
CA VAL A 147 -6.47 1.61 -4.38
C VAL A 147 -5.53 1.85 -5.55
N THR A 148 -4.22 1.79 -5.29
CA THR A 148 -3.17 2.15 -6.27
C THR A 148 -2.55 0.95 -6.96
N SER A 149 -2.61 -0.22 -6.34
CA SER A 149 -2.16 -1.47 -6.95
C SER A 149 -2.76 -2.69 -6.25
N GLY A 150 -2.73 -3.83 -6.94
CA GLY A 150 -3.11 -5.12 -6.41
C GLY A 150 -2.20 -6.23 -6.94
N THR A 151 -2.16 -7.35 -6.24
CA THR A 151 -1.42 -8.56 -6.64
C THR A 151 -2.28 -9.81 -6.47
N GLY A 152 -1.91 -10.91 -7.12
CA GLY A 152 -2.63 -12.19 -7.03
C GLY A 152 -4.07 -12.06 -7.50
N SER A 153 -5.05 -12.45 -6.68
CA SER A 153 -6.48 -12.30 -7.01
C SER A 153 -6.95 -10.86 -7.17
N PHE A 154 -6.12 -9.88 -6.79
CA PHE A 154 -6.39 -8.46 -6.93
C PHE A 154 -5.54 -7.79 -8.01
N ASP A 155 -4.87 -8.58 -8.87
CA ASP A 155 -4.05 -8.04 -9.95
C ASP A 155 -4.86 -7.11 -10.86
N GLY A 156 -4.30 -5.91 -11.08
CA GLY A 156 -4.98 -4.86 -11.83
C GLY A 156 -6.20 -4.25 -11.16
N ALA A 157 -6.49 -4.57 -9.90
CA ALA A 157 -7.58 -3.91 -9.17
C ALA A 157 -7.32 -2.42 -9.00
N ALA A 158 -8.35 -1.64 -9.18
CA ALA A 158 -8.40 -0.21 -8.93
C ALA A 158 -9.66 0.13 -8.13
N GLY A 159 -9.78 1.34 -7.66
CA GLY A 159 -10.95 1.78 -6.91
C GLY A 159 -10.58 2.62 -5.70
N VAL A 160 -11.41 2.54 -4.66
CA VAL A 160 -11.20 3.27 -3.42
C VAL A 160 -11.49 2.38 -2.21
N VAL A 161 -10.94 2.77 -1.06
CA VAL A 161 -11.31 2.23 0.23
C VAL A 161 -11.83 3.33 1.13
N ASP A 162 -13.01 3.15 1.70
CA ASP A 162 -13.49 3.95 2.82
C ASP A 162 -12.90 3.38 4.11
N VAL A 163 -12.17 4.19 4.84
CA VAL A 163 -11.60 3.85 6.14
C VAL A 163 -12.38 4.60 7.22
N ALA A 164 -13.09 3.86 8.05
CA ALA A 164 -13.78 4.43 9.21
C ALA A 164 -13.08 3.98 10.50
N PHE A 165 -12.67 4.95 11.32
CA PHE A 165 -12.00 4.68 12.59
C PHE A 165 -13.02 4.61 13.72
N THR A 166 -12.92 3.56 14.53
CA THR A 166 -13.67 3.40 15.77
C THR A 166 -12.71 3.41 16.97
N LYS A 167 -13.21 3.28 18.17
CA LYS A 167 -12.36 3.19 19.37
C LYS A 167 -11.41 1.98 19.36
N ASN A 168 -11.85 0.84 18.80
CA ASN A 168 -11.17 -0.43 18.98
C ASN A 168 -10.70 -1.09 17.67
N TYR A 169 -11.15 -0.59 16.51
CA TYR A 169 -10.85 -1.16 15.20
C TYR A 169 -11.11 -0.14 14.09
N LYS A 170 -10.58 -0.43 12.91
CA LYS A 170 -10.89 0.26 11.66
C LYS A 170 -11.87 -0.58 10.85
N ILE A 171 -12.75 0.06 10.10
CA ILE A 171 -13.59 -0.59 9.09
C ILE A 171 -13.02 -0.21 7.74
N LEU A 172 -12.65 -1.21 6.96
CA LEU A 172 -12.13 -1.05 5.60
C LEU A 172 -13.22 -1.51 4.63
N THR A 173 -13.74 -0.60 3.83
CA THR A 173 -14.74 -0.93 2.79
C THR A 173 -14.14 -0.60 1.43
N PHE A 174 -13.63 -1.63 0.75
CA PHE A 174 -13.08 -1.51 -0.60
C PHE A 174 -14.23 -1.51 -1.62
N ARG A 175 -14.21 -0.57 -2.55
CA ARG A 175 -15.04 -0.54 -3.76
C ARG A 175 -14.11 -0.64 -4.95
N LEU A 176 -14.00 -1.86 -5.48
CA LEU A 176 -13.09 -2.20 -6.58
C LEU A 176 -13.81 -2.16 -7.93
N THR A 177 -13.09 -1.76 -8.99
CA THR A 177 -13.56 -1.65 -10.38
C THR A 177 -12.69 -2.45 -11.33
#